data_6e23cb12f053e27200c5f677a31aa687
#
_entry.id   6e23cb12f053e27200c5f677a31aa687
#
_cell.length_a   1.000
_cell.length_b   1.000
_cell.length_c   1.000
_cell.angle_alpha   90.00
_cell.angle_beta   90.00
_cell.angle_gamma   90.00
#
_symmetry.space_group_name_H-M   'P 1'
#
loop_
_entity.id
_entity.type
_entity.pdbx_description
1 polymer ?
#
loop_
_entity_poly.entity_id
_entity_poly.type
_entity_poly.pdbx_seq_one_letter_code
_entity_poly.pdbx_strand_id
1 'polypeptide(L)'
;MKVKLLIPALLLLSIISGYSQQNIQKIACVGNSITFGAGITNSAQNSYPAQLGALLGEGYEVKNFGVSGAILLRKGNSPYWKTKAYLQALEFSPDWVFIKLGTNDSKPVNRIHLQEFVSDYKDLVISFQQLPAKPRVVLLLPVPVFKTDTTGITAGIIKDRILPMVRQVAYETGCEVINLYNLLIESPEFFPDKVHPTAEGASVIAKRIFEHVSMETEPFSGLVKSLPANSKQFNFHGFQGYDFIFRNKNAKVVIPKNTKPGRPWVWRARFWGHEPQTDIALLERGFRIVYCDVAELFGNKEALSIWNDFYKFLTREGLSEKSVMEGMSRGGIYIYRWAASYPKRITAIYADAPVLDVKSWPGGKGKSKGSPSTWKDFMVDFNYKTEEKAMKFKGNPIDLSKKIARAGYPMLHVVGDADDIVPVSENTALFEQKVKNAGGNIQVIHKPGIGHHPHSLPNPQPIVDFILTAVK
;
A
#
# COMPACT_ATOMS: atom_id res chain seq x y z
N MET A 1 10.03 -45.71 -79.42
CA MET A 1 10.16 -44.50 -78.61
C MET A 1 8.94 -44.42 -77.66
N LYS A 2 9.14 -44.71 -76.41
CA LYS A 2 8.02 -44.57 -75.36
C LYS A 2 8.23 -43.30 -74.63
N VAL A 3 7.29 -42.36 -74.80
CA VAL A 3 7.24 -41.08 -74.05
C VAL A 3 6.65 -41.37 -72.71
N LYS A 4 7.41 -41.10 -71.62
CA LYS A 4 6.92 -41.09 -70.21
C LYS A 4 6.40 -39.73 -69.87
N LEU A 5 5.10 -39.64 -69.60
CA LEU A 5 4.44 -38.45 -69.01
C LEU A 5 4.78 -38.43 -67.52
N LEU A 6 5.46 -37.38 -67.05
CA LEU A 6 5.60 -37.06 -65.63
C LEU A 6 4.44 -36.12 -65.20
N ILE A 7 3.65 -36.58 -64.27
CA ILE A 7 2.63 -35.76 -63.58
C ILE A 7 3.26 -35.16 -62.31
N PRO A 8 3.28 -33.82 -62.10
CA PRO A 8 3.76 -33.28 -60.87
C PRO A 8 2.67 -33.36 -59.80
N ALA A 9 2.95 -34.02 -58.68
CA ALA A 9 2.11 -34.03 -57.50
C ALA A 9 2.19 -32.69 -56.81
N LEU A 10 1.09 -31.92 -56.82
CA LEU A 10 0.90 -30.70 -56.05
C LEU A 10 0.63 -31.08 -54.58
N LEU A 11 1.61 -30.88 -53.67
CA LEU A 11 1.41 -30.97 -52.24
C LEU A 11 0.68 -29.69 -51.77
N LEU A 12 -0.61 -29.80 -51.48
CA LEU A 12 -1.33 -28.78 -50.73
C LEU A 12 -0.88 -28.84 -49.27
N LEU A 13 -0.01 -27.92 -48.85
CA LEU A 13 0.21 -27.62 -47.41
C LEU A 13 -1.00 -26.85 -46.88
N SER A 14 -1.90 -27.52 -46.19
CA SER A 14 -2.90 -26.89 -45.36
C SER A 14 -2.23 -26.28 -44.13
N ILE A 15 -2.06 -24.95 -44.13
CA ILE A 15 -1.68 -24.21 -42.95
C ILE A 15 -2.90 -24.19 -42.04
N ILE A 16 -2.95 -25.10 -41.08
CA ILE A 16 -3.88 -25.04 -39.95
C ILE A 16 -3.35 -23.92 -39.04
N SER A 17 -3.86 -22.71 -39.23
CA SER A 17 -3.72 -21.64 -38.25
C SER A 17 -4.42 -22.11 -37.00
N GLY A 18 -3.68 -22.66 -36.06
CA GLY A 18 -4.17 -22.94 -34.72
C GLY A 18 -4.53 -21.60 -34.05
N TYR A 19 -5.79 -21.21 -34.15
CA TYR A 19 -6.33 -20.22 -33.25
C TYR A 19 -6.23 -20.81 -31.84
N SER A 20 -5.22 -20.41 -31.09
CA SER A 20 -5.19 -20.61 -29.64
C SER A 20 -6.47 -19.97 -29.10
N GLN A 21 -7.40 -20.78 -28.66
CA GLN A 21 -8.60 -20.31 -27.99
C GLN A 21 -8.12 -19.58 -26.75
N GLN A 22 -8.12 -18.27 -26.79
CA GLN A 22 -7.70 -17.42 -25.69
C GLN A 22 -8.63 -17.74 -24.52
N ASN A 23 -8.10 -18.30 -23.44
CA ASN A 23 -8.87 -18.75 -22.30
C ASN A 23 -9.40 -17.49 -21.59
N ILE A 24 -10.68 -17.16 -21.76
CA ILE A 24 -11.32 -16.00 -21.17
C ILE A 24 -11.30 -16.14 -19.65
N GLN A 25 -10.67 -15.21 -18.95
CA GLN A 25 -10.67 -15.18 -17.50
C GLN A 25 -11.98 -14.63 -16.95
N LYS A 26 -12.57 -15.33 -16.00
CA LYS A 26 -13.85 -14.98 -15.39
C LYS A 26 -13.66 -14.25 -14.07
N ILE A 27 -14.27 -13.08 -13.96
CA ILE A 27 -14.22 -12.24 -12.76
C ILE A 27 -15.63 -12.09 -12.16
N ALA A 28 -15.79 -12.55 -10.92
CA ALA A 28 -17.00 -12.34 -10.14
C ALA A 28 -16.85 -11.14 -9.20
N CYS A 29 -17.68 -10.10 -9.38
CA CYS A 29 -17.78 -8.98 -8.45
C CYS A 29 -18.96 -9.22 -7.48
N VAL A 30 -18.65 -9.71 -6.30
CA VAL A 30 -19.59 -10.05 -5.22
C VAL A 30 -19.76 -8.88 -4.27
N GLY A 31 -20.99 -8.49 -3.91
CA GLY A 31 -21.14 -7.37 -2.98
C GLY A 31 -22.57 -6.89 -2.76
N ASN A 32 -22.65 -5.67 -2.25
CA ASN A 32 -23.91 -5.00 -1.92
C ASN A 32 -24.35 -3.98 -3.00
N SER A 33 -25.13 -2.97 -2.61
CA SER A 33 -25.63 -1.91 -3.48
C SER A 33 -24.53 -1.16 -4.23
N ILE A 34 -23.35 -1.01 -3.67
CA ILE A 34 -22.22 -0.32 -4.32
C ILE A 34 -21.68 -1.18 -5.49
N THR A 35 -21.61 -2.50 -5.31
CA THR A 35 -21.28 -3.43 -6.41
C THR A 35 -22.39 -3.47 -7.46
N PHE A 36 -23.65 -3.51 -7.03
CA PHE A 36 -24.81 -3.43 -7.91
C PHE A 36 -24.81 -2.16 -8.79
N GLY A 37 -24.31 -1.04 -8.25
CA GLY A 37 -24.32 0.27 -8.91
C GLY A 37 -25.56 1.08 -8.56
N ALA A 38 -26.08 0.95 -7.33
CA ALA A 38 -27.23 1.74 -6.87
C ALA A 38 -26.92 3.24 -6.92
N GLY A 39 -27.87 4.03 -7.41
CA GLY A 39 -27.72 5.47 -7.58
C GLY A 39 -26.99 5.90 -8.85
N ILE A 40 -26.42 4.97 -9.61
CA ILE A 40 -25.70 5.26 -10.85
C ILE A 40 -26.65 5.16 -12.04
N THR A 41 -26.77 6.24 -12.81
CA THR A 41 -27.50 6.24 -14.07
C THR A 41 -26.88 5.24 -15.05
N ASN A 42 -27.70 4.37 -15.63
CA ASN A 42 -27.25 3.28 -16.52
C ASN A 42 -26.15 2.41 -15.84
N SER A 43 -26.48 1.88 -14.67
CA SER A 43 -25.54 1.05 -13.87
C SER A 43 -25.02 -0.18 -14.62
N ALA A 44 -25.76 -0.68 -15.62
CA ALA A 44 -25.32 -1.77 -16.49
C ALA A 44 -24.03 -1.44 -17.27
N GLN A 45 -23.74 -0.17 -17.50
CA GLN A 45 -22.52 0.30 -18.15
C GLN A 45 -21.59 1.05 -17.20
N ASN A 46 -22.14 1.72 -16.17
CA ASN A 46 -21.41 2.67 -15.33
C ASN A 46 -21.11 2.17 -13.91
N SER A 47 -21.59 0.99 -13.49
CA SER A 47 -21.15 0.37 -12.25
C SER A 47 -19.67 -0.03 -12.33
N TYR A 48 -18.96 -0.13 -11.18
CA TYR A 48 -17.54 -0.49 -11.24
C TYR A 48 -17.26 -1.86 -11.89
N PRO A 49 -18.11 -2.90 -11.76
CA PRO A 49 -17.89 -4.16 -12.48
C PRO A 49 -17.98 -3.99 -14.01
N ALA A 50 -18.94 -3.19 -14.49
CA ALA A 50 -19.09 -2.93 -15.91
C ALA A 50 -17.90 -2.14 -16.47
N GLN A 51 -17.49 -1.08 -15.76
CA GLN A 51 -16.31 -0.30 -16.13
C GLN A 51 -15.01 -1.12 -16.06
N LEU A 52 -14.90 -2.03 -15.09
CA LEU A 52 -13.76 -2.97 -15.01
C LEU A 52 -13.71 -3.87 -16.23
N GLY A 53 -14.85 -4.42 -16.65
CA GLY A 53 -14.94 -5.23 -17.88
C GLY A 53 -14.50 -4.46 -19.11
N ALA A 54 -14.94 -3.21 -19.26
CA ALA A 54 -14.50 -2.34 -20.35
C ALA A 54 -12.99 -2.04 -20.33
N LEU A 55 -12.39 -1.87 -19.15
CA LEU A 55 -10.95 -1.65 -19.01
C LEU A 55 -10.11 -2.90 -19.33
N LEU A 56 -10.60 -4.09 -18.98
CA LEU A 56 -9.87 -5.35 -19.17
C LEU A 56 -9.99 -5.89 -20.60
N GLY A 57 -11.08 -5.57 -21.31
CA GLY A 57 -11.29 -5.97 -22.71
C GLY A 57 -11.66 -7.44 -22.89
N GLU A 58 -11.52 -7.93 -24.13
CA GLU A 58 -12.05 -9.22 -24.60
C GLU A 58 -11.45 -10.47 -23.92
N GLY A 59 -10.31 -10.33 -23.25
CA GLY A 59 -9.68 -11.44 -22.51
C GLY A 59 -10.38 -11.78 -21.18
N TYR A 60 -11.42 -11.03 -20.81
CA TYR A 60 -12.07 -11.17 -19.50
C TYR A 60 -13.59 -11.10 -19.59
N GLU A 61 -14.26 -11.98 -18.84
CA GLU A 61 -15.71 -11.93 -18.60
C GLU A 61 -15.97 -11.46 -17.17
N VAL A 62 -16.39 -10.19 -17.00
CA VAL A 62 -16.68 -9.60 -15.68
C VAL A 62 -18.18 -9.63 -15.43
N LYS A 63 -18.60 -10.29 -14.33
CA LYS A 63 -20.00 -10.34 -13.91
C LYS A 63 -20.26 -9.65 -12.58
N ASN A 64 -21.37 -8.91 -12.54
CA ASN A 64 -21.84 -8.19 -11.37
C ASN A 64 -22.82 -9.07 -10.58
N PHE A 65 -22.42 -9.52 -9.40
CA PHE A 65 -23.24 -10.26 -8.44
C PHE A 65 -23.56 -9.41 -7.19
N GLY A 66 -23.63 -8.08 -7.37
CA GLY A 66 -24.05 -7.14 -6.33
C GLY A 66 -25.55 -7.23 -6.04
N VAL A 67 -25.92 -7.16 -4.75
CA VAL A 67 -27.32 -7.16 -4.30
C VAL A 67 -27.55 -5.97 -3.37
N SER A 68 -28.46 -5.05 -3.75
CA SER A 68 -28.77 -3.88 -2.93
C SER A 68 -29.28 -4.29 -1.55
N GLY A 69 -28.71 -3.64 -0.51
CA GLY A 69 -29.05 -3.94 0.89
C GLY A 69 -28.36 -5.15 1.50
N ALA A 70 -27.69 -5.98 0.70
CA ALA A 70 -27.06 -7.20 1.20
C ALA A 70 -26.00 -6.93 2.28
N ILE A 71 -25.97 -7.81 3.26
CA ILE A 71 -25.00 -7.86 4.36
C ILE A 71 -24.17 -9.14 4.29
N LEU A 72 -23.04 -9.14 4.96
CA LEU A 72 -22.23 -10.32 5.13
C LEU A 72 -22.81 -11.29 6.17
N LEU A 73 -23.20 -10.73 7.33
CA LEU A 73 -23.67 -11.50 8.48
C LEU A 73 -24.84 -12.44 8.12
N ARG A 74 -24.77 -13.68 8.57
CA ARG A 74 -25.84 -14.68 8.33
C ARG A 74 -27.12 -14.39 9.11
N LYS A 75 -26.99 -13.79 10.31
CA LYS A 75 -28.11 -13.48 11.21
C LYS A 75 -28.76 -12.12 10.99
N GLY A 76 -28.21 -11.28 10.11
CA GLY A 76 -28.79 -9.96 9.86
C GLY A 76 -30.04 -9.99 8.98
N ASN A 77 -30.50 -8.78 8.63
CA ASN A 77 -31.81 -8.63 7.97
C ASN A 77 -31.82 -8.97 6.46
N SER A 78 -30.66 -9.00 5.77
CA SER A 78 -30.57 -9.29 4.34
C SER A 78 -29.27 -10.02 3.98
N PRO A 79 -29.07 -11.25 4.46
CA PRO A 79 -27.84 -12.01 4.24
C PRO A 79 -27.58 -12.28 2.76
N TYR A 80 -26.38 -11.96 2.28
CA TYR A 80 -25.94 -12.27 0.90
C TYR A 80 -26.05 -13.77 0.59
N TRP A 81 -25.79 -14.61 1.58
CA TRP A 81 -25.91 -16.09 1.55
C TRP A 81 -27.24 -16.62 1.04
N LYS A 82 -28.33 -15.87 1.24
CA LYS A 82 -29.69 -16.25 0.86
C LYS A 82 -30.11 -15.73 -0.51
N THR A 83 -29.19 -15.05 -1.23
CA THR A 83 -29.52 -14.44 -2.54
C THR A 83 -29.26 -15.40 -3.69
N LYS A 84 -30.01 -15.25 -4.78
CA LYS A 84 -29.74 -15.97 -6.04
C LYS A 84 -28.35 -15.59 -6.59
N ALA A 85 -27.93 -14.35 -6.39
CA ALA A 85 -26.63 -13.86 -6.85
C ALA A 85 -25.46 -14.63 -6.24
N TYR A 86 -25.56 -15.05 -4.97
CA TYR A 86 -24.54 -15.90 -4.35
C TYR A 86 -24.39 -17.23 -5.07
N LEU A 87 -25.51 -17.93 -5.31
CA LEU A 87 -25.51 -19.22 -6.01
C LEU A 87 -24.97 -19.07 -7.44
N GLN A 88 -25.44 -18.05 -8.16
CA GLN A 88 -24.97 -17.73 -9.52
C GLN A 88 -23.48 -17.40 -9.57
N ALA A 89 -22.94 -16.73 -8.54
CA ALA A 89 -21.52 -16.43 -8.46
C ALA A 89 -20.67 -17.69 -8.27
N LEU A 90 -21.15 -18.70 -7.52
CA LEU A 90 -20.52 -20.01 -7.39
C LEU A 90 -20.59 -20.81 -8.71
N GLU A 91 -21.77 -20.86 -9.34
CA GLU A 91 -22.02 -21.55 -10.62
C GLU A 91 -21.21 -20.93 -11.78
N PHE A 92 -20.94 -19.63 -11.73
CA PHE A 92 -20.13 -18.93 -12.73
C PHE A 92 -18.70 -19.49 -12.82
N SER A 93 -18.22 -20.17 -11.78
CA SER A 93 -16.89 -20.79 -11.69
C SER A 93 -15.79 -19.78 -12.09
N PRO A 94 -15.64 -18.68 -11.32
CA PRO A 94 -14.72 -17.61 -11.64
C PRO A 94 -13.26 -17.97 -11.44
N ASP A 95 -12.34 -17.27 -12.13
CA ASP A 95 -10.90 -17.28 -11.87
C ASP A 95 -10.52 -16.23 -10.80
N TRP A 96 -11.32 -15.17 -10.68
CA TRP A 96 -11.16 -14.09 -9.71
C TRP A 96 -12.49 -13.79 -9.03
N VAL A 97 -12.43 -13.57 -7.72
CA VAL A 97 -13.59 -13.13 -6.92
C VAL A 97 -13.21 -11.89 -6.13
N PHE A 98 -13.86 -10.77 -6.43
CA PHE A 98 -13.73 -9.53 -5.65
C PHE A 98 -14.94 -9.42 -4.73
N ILE A 99 -14.73 -9.46 -3.40
CA ILE A 99 -15.81 -9.42 -2.41
C ILE A 99 -15.82 -8.07 -1.70
N LYS A 100 -16.92 -7.33 -1.84
CA LYS A 100 -17.15 -6.02 -1.21
C LYS A 100 -18.44 -6.03 -0.38
N LEU A 101 -18.36 -6.55 0.84
CA LEU A 101 -19.43 -6.58 1.84
C LEU A 101 -19.02 -5.83 3.13
N GLY A 102 -19.93 -5.67 4.08
CA GLY A 102 -19.68 -5.03 5.37
C GLY A 102 -20.36 -3.67 5.55
N THR A 103 -20.66 -2.92 4.47
CA THR A 103 -21.26 -1.58 4.59
C THR A 103 -22.61 -1.60 5.33
N ASN A 104 -23.53 -2.50 4.95
CA ASN A 104 -24.84 -2.63 5.55
C ASN A 104 -24.83 -3.34 6.92
N ASP A 105 -23.75 -4.04 7.22
CA ASP A 105 -23.52 -4.71 8.52
C ASP A 105 -23.32 -3.68 9.64
N SER A 106 -22.99 -2.42 9.30
CA SER A 106 -22.88 -1.32 10.24
C SER A 106 -24.21 -0.78 10.77
N LYS A 107 -25.35 -1.13 10.12
CA LYS A 107 -26.69 -0.70 10.56
C LYS A 107 -27.04 -1.25 11.95
N PRO A 108 -27.78 -0.50 12.80
CA PRO A 108 -28.12 -0.96 14.15
C PRO A 108 -28.68 -2.38 14.22
N VAL A 109 -29.60 -2.73 13.33
CA VAL A 109 -30.25 -4.05 13.29
C VAL A 109 -29.27 -5.20 12.96
N ASN A 110 -28.16 -4.93 12.31
CA ASN A 110 -27.16 -5.92 11.89
C ASN A 110 -25.95 -5.93 12.81
N ARG A 111 -25.46 -4.75 13.24
CA ARG A 111 -24.22 -4.62 14.03
C ARG A 111 -24.26 -5.30 15.38
N ILE A 112 -25.43 -5.65 15.90
CA ILE A 112 -25.59 -6.45 17.11
C ILE A 112 -25.02 -7.88 16.95
N HIS A 113 -24.79 -8.33 15.72
CA HIS A 113 -24.21 -9.64 15.39
C HIS A 113 -22.74 -9.56 14.93
N LEU A 114 -22.06 -8.39 15.06
CA LEU A 114 -20.69 -8.20 14.56
C LEU A 114 -19.66 -9.16 15.17
N GLN A 115 -19.92 -9.78 16.31
CA GLN A 115 -19.05 -10.82 16.87
C GLN A 115 -18.91 -12.05 15.95
N GLU A 116 -19.87 -12.27 15.03
CA GLU A 116 -19.85 -13.37 14.07
C GLU A 116 -19.23 -12.93 12.70
N PHE A 117 -18.91 -11.66 12.52
CA PHE A 117 -18.50 -11.11 11.23
C PHE A 117 -17.27 -11.80 10.64
N VAL A 118 -16.25 -12.04 11.46
CA VAL A 118 -14.99 -12.68 10.99
C VAL A 118 -15.26 -14.14 10.60
N SER A 119 -16.01 -14.91 11.41
CA SER A 119 -16.34 -16.31 11.08
C SER A 119 -17.20 -16.41 9.83
N ASP A 120 -18.26 -15.61 9.73
CA ASP A 120 -19.15 -15.62 8.57
C ASP A 120 -18.39 -15.22 7.29
N TYR A 121 -17.48 -14.22 7.38
CA TYR A 121 -16.71 -13.81 6.21
C TYR A 121 -15.68 -14.86 5.78
N LYS A 122 -15.04 -15.53 6.74
CA LYS A 122 -14.13 -16.65 6.43
C LYS A 122 -14.86 -17.76 5.69
N ASP A 123 -16.06 -18.13 6.15
CA ASP A 123 -16.88 -19.13 5.48
C ASP A 123 -17.22 -18.71 4.04
N LEU A 124 -17.56 -17.42 3.81
CA LEU A 124 -17.82 -16.91 2.46
C LEU A 124 -16.58 -17.01 1.56
N VAL A 125 -15.43 -16.65 2.06
CA VAL A 125 -14.16 -16.79 1.34
C VAL A 125 -13.89 -18.24 1.00
N ILE A 126 -14.00 -19.13 1.98
CA ILE A 126 -13.76 -20.58 1.83
C ILE A 126 -14.69 -21.18 0.79
N SER A 127 -15.98 -20.76 0.74
CA SER A 127 -16.92 -21.26 -0.25
C SER A 127 -16.49 -21.01 -1.70
N PHE A 128 -15.80 -19.90 -1.96
CA PHE A 128 -15.19 -19.62 -3.27
C PHE A 128 -13.85 -20.36 -3.45
N GLN A 129 -12.99 -20.35 -2.44
CA GLN A 129 -11.66 -21.01 -2.53
C GLN A 129 -11.77 -22.52 -2.75
N GLN A 130 -12.88 -23.16 -2.36
CA GLN A 130 -13.14 -24.58 -2.55
C GLN A 130 -13.68 -24.93 -3.95
N LEU A 131 -14.02 -23.94 -4.78
CA LEU A 131 -14.46 -24.21 -6.15
C LEU A 131 -13.35 -24.94 -6.95
N PRO A 132 -13.71 -25.81 -7.90
CA PRO A 132 -12.74 -26.51 -8.75
C PRO A 132 -11.78 -25.58 -9.48
N ALA A 133 -12.23 -24.38 -9.88
CA ALA A 133 -11.43 -23.37 -10.54
C ALA A 133 -10.34 -22.76 -9.63
N LYS A 134 -10.42 -22.94 -8.28
CA LYS A 134 -9.47 -22.36 -7.31
C LYS A 134 -9.25 -20.86 -7.49
N PRO A 135 -10.31 -20.06 -7.49
CA PRO A 135 -10.20 -18.63 -7.80
C PRO A 135 -9.26 -17.88 -6.85
N ARG A 136 -8.63 -16.83 -7.36
CA ARG A 136 -8.03 -15.79 -6.52
C ARG A 136 -9.14 -14.99 -5.88
N VAL A 137 -9.16 -14.95 -4.55
CA VAL A 137 -10.15 -14.18 -3.78
C VAL A 137 -9.51 -12.92 -3.24
N VAL A 138 -10.11 -11.78 -3.55
CA VAL A 138 -9.63 -10.44 -3.17
C VAL A 138 -10.72 -9.75 -2.35
N LEU A 139 -10.39 -9.36 -1.13
CA LEU A 139 -11.30 -8.61 -0.27
C LEU A 139 -11.16 -7.12 -0.51
N LEU A 140 -12.27 -6.46 -0.85
CA LEU A 140 -12.34 -5.02 -1.00
C LEU A 140 -12.82 -4.41 0.31
N LEU A 141 -11.98 -3.62 0.97
CA LEU A 141 -12.45 -2.85 2.13
C LEU A 141 -13.61 -1.94 1.72
N PRO A 142 -14.68 -1.86 2.52
CA PRO A 142 -15.77 -0.92 2.27
C PRO A 142 -15.27 0.49 1.97
N VAL A 143 -15.89 1.17 1.02
CA VAL A 143 -15.63 2.59 0.74
C VAL A 143 -16.05 3.46 1.94
N PRO A 144 -15.55 4.69 2.07
CA PRO A 144 -15.97 5.59 3.12
C PRO A 144 -17.45 5.93 3.02
N VAL A 145 -18.06 6.24 4.14
CA VAL A 145 -19.42 6.75 4.27
C VAL A 145 -19.33 8.11 4.97
N PHE A 146 -19.98 9.11 4.39
CA PHE A 146 -19.91 10.50 4.85
C PHE A 146 -21.16 10.91 5.66
N LYS A 147 -21.97 9.93 6.07
CA LYS A 147 -23.10 10.16 6.99
C LYS A 147 -22.62 10.42 8.40
N THR A 148 -23.28 11.35 9.07
CA THR A 148 -23.01 11.70 10.48
C THR A 148 -24.01 11.05 11.44
N ASP A 149 -25.18 10.59 10.93
CA ASP A 149 -26.17 9.89 11.74
C ASP A 149 -25.77 8.44 12.04
N THR A 150 -26.33 7.88 13.12
CA THR A 150 -26.06 6.50 13.57
C THR A 150 -27.27 5.58 13.43
N THR A 151 -28.37 6.07 12.87
CA THR A 151 -29.64 5.35 12.73
C THR A 151 -29.67 4.40 11.54
N GLY A 152 -28.77 4.62 10.59
CA GLY A 152 -28.59 3.81 9.39
C GLY A 152 -27.19 3.20 9.27
N ILE A 153 -26.62 3.28 8.06
CA ILE A 153 -25.22 2.92 7.81
C ILE A 153 -24.33 3.90 8.59
N THR A 154 -23.43 3.37 9.41
CA THR A 154 -22.68 4.15 10.40
C THR A 154 -21.19 4.17 10.06
N ALA A 155 -20.66 5.36 9.72
CA ALA A 155 -19.27 5.56 9.29
C ALA A 155 -18.26 5.08 10.34
N GLY A 156 -18.44 5.40 11.63
CA GLY A 156 -17.55 4.97 12.72
C GLY A 156 -17.50 3.46 12.88
N ILE A 157 -18.63 2.76 12.78
CA ILE A 157 -18.65 1.29 12.83
C ILE A 157 -17.89 0.67 11.64
N ILE A 158 -18.01 1.26 10.45
CA ILE A 158 -17.24 0.80 9.29
C ILE A 158 -15.76 0.98 9.58
N LYS A 159 -15.33 2.20 9.91
CA LYS A 159 -13.92 2.54 10.12
C LYS A 159 -13.28 1.74 11.26
N ASP A 160 -13.94 1.73 12.43
CA ASP A 160 -13.30 1.29 13.67
C ASP A 160 -13.52 -0.21 13.96
N ARG A 161 -14.52 -0.85 13.33
CA ARG A 161 -14.84 -2.25 13.56
C ARG A 161 -14.73 -3.11 12.29
N ILE A 162 -15.42 -2.74 11.21
CA ILE A 162 -15.54 -3.58 10.02
C ILE A 162 -14.22 -3.63 9.24
N LEU A 163 -13.55 -2.49 9.00
CA LEU A 163 -12.27 -2.52 8.27
C LEU A 163 -11.21 -3.41 8.95
N PRO A 164 -10.98 -3.33 10.28
CA PRO A 164 -10.07 -4.26 10.96
C PRO A 164 -10.49 -5.72 10.83
N MET A 165 -11.80 -6.03 10.92
CA MET A 165 -12.30 -7.40 10.79
C MET A 165 -12.06 -7.96 9.38
N VAL A 166 -12.28 -7.17 8.31
CA VAL A 166 -11.98 -7.60 6.93
C VAL A 166 -10.49 -7.89 6.75
N ARG A 167 -9.61 -7.05 7.32
CA ARG A 167 -8.15 -7.29 7.29
C ARG A 167 -7.76 -8.55 8.07
N GLN A 168 -8.42 -8.82 9.19
CA GLN A 168 -8.23 -10.07 9.93
C GLN A 168 -8.62 -11.29 9.08
N VAL A 169 -9.75 -11.24 8.39
CA VAL A 169 -10.16 -12.31 7.47
C VAL A 169 -9.12 -12.49 6.36
N ALA A 170 -8.65 -11.41 5.73
CA ALA A 170 -7.61 -11.50 4.69
C ALA A 170 -6.32 -12.15 5.21
N TYR A 171 -5.93 -11.85 6.45
CA TYR A 171 -4.79 -12.48 7.10
C TYR A 171 -5.00 -13.98 7.33
N GLU A 172 -6.12 -14.36 7.95
CA GLU A 172 -6.42 -15.73 8.37
C GLU A 172 -6.72 -16.67 7.18
N THR A 173 -7.28 -16.15 6.08
CA THR A 173 -7.61 -16.92 4.87
C THR A 173 -6.54 -16.88 3.79
N GLY A 174 -5.49 -16.05 3.98
CA GLY A 174 -4.47 -15.84 2.97
C GLY A 174 -4.91 -14.99 1.77
N CYS A 175 -6.14 -14.46 1.77
CA CYS A 175 -6.67 -13.64 0.68
C CYS A 175 -5.90 -12.33 0.50
N GLU A 176 -5.96 -11.83 -0.72
CA GLU A 176 -5.53 -10.47 -1.05
C GLU A 176 -6.54 -9.44 -0.50
N VAL A 177 -6.08 -8.21 -0.31
CA VAL A 177 -6.95 -7.12 0.16
C VAL A 177 -6.62 -5.83 -0.57
N ILE A 178 -7.65 -5.05 -0.91
CA ILE A 178 -7.54 -3.72 -1.52
C ILE A 178 -8.26 -2.70 -0.64
N ASN A 179 -7.57 -1.65 -0.26
CA ASN A 179 -8.11 -0.60 0.59
C ASN A 179 -8.83 0.49 -0.23
N LEU A 180 -10.11 0.27 -0.52
CA LEU A 180 -10.95 1.26 -1.19
C LEU A 180 -11.34 2.41 -0.25
N TYR A 181 -11.28 2.21 1.07
CA TYR A 181 -11.61 3.24 2.05
C TYR A 181 -10.67 4.44 1.93
N ASN A 182 -9.37 4.21 2.04
CA ASN A 182 -8.38 5.28 1.95
C ASN A 182 -8.32 5.89 0.54
N LEU A 183 -8.58 5.09 -0.48
CA LEU A 183 -8.60 5.56 -1.87
C LEU A 183 -9.63 6.66 -2.14
N LEU A 184 -10.78 6.63 -1.42
CA LEU A 184 -11.92 7.52 -1.64
C LEU A 184 -12.24 8.45 -0.46
N ILE A 185 -11.46 8.41 0.64
CA ILE A 185 -11.78 9.15 1.87
C ILE A 185 -11.75 10.67 1.68
N GLU A 186 -10.98 11.17 0.74
CA GLU A 186 -10.84 12.60 0.45
C GLU A 186 -11.71 13.05 -0.74
N SER A 187 -12.66 12.21 -1.19
CA SER A 187 -13.53 12.48 -2.35
C SER A 187 -15.02 12.40 -2.00
N PRO A 188 -15.51 13.20 -1.00
CA PRO A 188 -16.93 13.18 -0.62
C PRO A 188 -17.87 13.60 -1.77
N GLU A 189 -17.36 14.35 -2.74
CA GLU A 189 -18.11 14.77 -3.95
C GLU A 189 -18.57 13.60 -4.82
N PHE A 190 -17.90 12.47 -4.73
CA PHE A 190 -18.34 11.24 -5.42
C PHE A 190 -19.51 10.53 -4.73
N PHE A 191 -19.97 11.00 -3.57
CA PHE A 191 -21.00 10.33 -2.77
C PHE A 191 -22.20 11.27 -2.51
N PRO A 192 -23.09 11.51 -3.51
CA PRO A 192 -24.17 12.49 -3.39
C PRO A 192 -25.15 12.17 -2.26
N ASP A 193 -25.42 10.89 -1.98
CA ASP A 193 -26.23 10.43 -0.84
C ASP A 193 -25.41 10.06 0.40
N LYS A 194 -24.11 10.38 0.38
CA LYS A 194 -23.10 10.11 1.41
C LYS A 194 -22.78 8.61 1.62
N VAL A 195 -23.25 7.73 0.74
CA VAL A 195 -23.05 6.25 0.83
C VAL A 195 -22.66 5.63 -0.51
N HIS A 196 -23.39 5.97 -1.58
CA HIS A 196 -23.22 5.34 -2.88
C HIS A 196 -22.38 6.25 -3.79
N PRO A 197 -21.33 5.69 -4.44
CA PRO A 197 -20.51 6.46 -5.34
C PRO A 197 -21.25 6.78 -6.65
N THR A 198 -20.91 7.92 -7.25
CA THR A 198 -21.26 8.26 -8.65
C THR A 198 -20.56 7.32 -9.64
N ALA A 199 -20.84 7.49 -10.93
CA ALA A 199 -20.12 6.77 -11.99
C ALA A 199 -18.61 7.07 -11.98
N GLU A 200 -18.22 8.31 -11.65
CA GLU A 200 -16.82 8.72 -11.49
C GLU A 200 -16.16 8.01 -10.30
N GLY A 201 -16.83 7.96 -9.14
CA GLY A 201 -16.36 7.19 -7.98
C GLY A 201 -16.25 5.70 -8.27
N ALA A 202 -17.20 5.14 -9.03
CA ALA A 202 -17.14 3.76 -9.52
C ALA A 202 -15.96 3.54 -10.49
N SER A 203 -15.61 4.54 -11.31
CA SER A 203 -14.42 4.50 -12.19
C SER A 203 -13.12 4.40 -11.39
N VAL A 204 -13.00 5.13 -10.29
CA VAL A 204 -11.82 5.04 -9.40
C VAL A 204 -11.68 3.61 -8.83
N ILE A 205 -12.79 3.00 -8.40
CA ILE A 205 -12.79 1.60 -7.93
C ILE A 205 -12.37 0.64 -9.05
N ALA A 206 -12.97 0.78 -10.24
CA ALA A 206 -12.68 -0.07 -11.39
C ALA A 206 -11.20 0.01 -11.80
N LYS A 207 -10.63 1.21 -11.89
CA LYS A 207 -9.20 1.43 -12.20
C LYS A 207 -8.28 0.79 -11.16
N ARG A 208 -8.62 0.87 -9.88
CA ARG A 208 -7.81 0.25 -8.83
C ARG A 208 -7.84 -1.29 -8.91
N ILE A 209 -9.01 -1.87 -9.24
CA ILE A 209 -9.12 -3.32 -9.45
C ILE A 209 -8.38 -3.72 -10.74
N PHE A 210 -8.52 -2.95 -11.82
CA PHE A 210 -7.80 -3.15 -13.06
C PHE A 210 -6.27 -3.16 -12.86
N GLU A 211 -5.73 -2.19 -12.11
CA GLU A 211 -4.32 -2.15 -11.72
C GLU A 211 -3.91 -3.46 -11.01
N HIS A 212 -4.77 -3.97 -10.13
CA HIS A 212 -4.50 -5.19 -9.37
C HIS A 212 -4.52 -6.47 -10.24
N VAL A 213 -5.49 -6.58 -11.14
CA VAL A 213 -5.61 -7.73 -12.08
C VAL A 213 -4.45 -7.74 -13.07
N SER A 214 -4.05 -6.55 -13.54
CA SER A 214 -2.98 -6.38 -14.54
C SER A 214 -1.57 -6.40 -13.93
N MET A 215 -1.45 -6.53 -12.61
CA MET A 215 -0.17 -6.52 -11.94
C MET A 215 0.63 -7.80 -12.25
N GLU A 216 1.80 -7.63 -12.85
CA GLU A 216 2.75 -8.73 -12.96
C GLU A 216 3.24 -9.19 -11.59
N THR A 217 3.36 -10.49 -11.41
CA THR A 217 3.81 -11.09 -10.15
C THR A 217 4.82 -12.19 -10.39
N GLU A 218 5.73 -12.39 -9.43
CA GLU A 218 6.68 -13.51 -9.44
C GLU A 218 6.64 -14.30 -8.12
N PRO A 219 6.82 -15.62 -8.14
CA PRO A 219 6.98 -16.42 -6.93
C PRO A 219 8.27 -16.02 -6.21
N PHE A 220 8.19 -15.72 -4.90
CA PHE A 220 9.38 -15.43 -4.12
C PHE A 220 9.21 -15.81 -2.65
N SER A 221 10.06 -16.72 -2.17
CA SER A 221 10.08 -17.17 -0.76
C SER A 221 11.47 -17.13 -0.12
N GLY A 222 12.50 -16.68 -0.84
CA GLY A 222 13.90 -16.73 -0.38
C GLY A 222 14.08 -16.07 0.99
N LEU A 223 13.69 -14.80 1.13
CA LEU A 223 13.87 -14.05 2.36
C LEU A 223 13.21 -14.72 3.58
N VAL A 224 11.97 -15.25 3.42
CA VAL A 224 11.25 -15.87 4.55
C VAL A 224 11.97 -17.13 5.06
N LYS A 225 12.55 -17.92 4.16
CA LYS A 225 13.29 -19.13 4.51
C LYS A 225 14.59 -18.85 5.28
N SER A 226 15.15 -17.66 5.09
CA SER A 226 16.41 -17.23 5.71
C SER A 226 16.22 -16.42 7.00
N LEU A 227 14.98 -16.17 7.41
CA LEU A 227 14.71 -15.53 8.69
C LEU A 227 15.09 -16.46 9.85
N PRO A 228 15.53 -15.92 11.01
CA PRO A 228 15.81 -16.73 12.20
C PRO A 228 14.63 -17.63 12.57
N ALA A 229 14.90 -18.87 12.97
CA ALA A 229 13.87 -19.86 13.30
C ALA A 229 12.92 -19.42 14.44
N ASN A 230 13.37 -18.53 15.31
CA ASN A 230 12.60 -17.96 16.41
C ASN A 230 11.85 -16.66 16.03
N SER A 231 11.77 -16.32 14.74
CA SER A 231 11.00 -15.18 14.27
C SER A 231 9.53 -15.31 14.62
N LYS A 232 8.95 -14.26 15.21
CA LYS A 232 7.54 -14.21 15.57
C LYS A 232 6.71 -13.69 14.41
N GLN A 233 5.66 -14.42 14.07
CA GLN A 233 4.69 -13.98 13.07
C GLN A 233 3.71 -12.98 13.68
N PHE A 234 3.28 -12.00 12.88
CA PHE A 234 2.24 -11.05 13.27
C PHE A 234 1.41 -10.60 12.07
N ASN A 235 0.19 -10.14 12.35
CA ASN A 235 -0.69 -9.55 11.35
C ASN A 235 -0.40 -8.05 11.21
N PHE A 236 0.05 -7.63 10.03
CA PHE A 236 0.17 -6.22 9.68
C PHE A 236 -0.93 -5.85 8.68
N HIS A 237 -2.06 -5.40 9.20
CA HIS A 237 -3.19 -4.94 8.39
C HIS A 237 -3.68 -5.92 7.31
N GLY A 238 -3.62 -7.23 7.57
CA GLY A 238 -3.99 -8.30 6.63
C GLY A 238 -2.80 -8.96 5.94
N PHE A 239 -1.58 -8.46 6.15
CA PHE A 239 -0.34 -9.01 5.58
C PHE A 239 0.48 -9.77 6.62
N GLN A 240 1.24 -10.76 6.17
CA GLN A 240 2.12 -11.54 7.04
C GLN A 240 3.37 -10.74 7.39
N GLY A 241 3.55 -10.45 8.65
CA GLY A 241 4.76 -9.86 9.21
C GLY A 241 5.61 -10.88 9.98
N TYR A 242 6.90 -10.61 10.06
CA TYR A 242 7.89 -11.32 10.86
C TYR A 242 8.69 -10.37 11.73
N ASP A 243 8.79 -10.65 13.01
CA ASP A 243 9.54 -9.89 14.02
C ASP A 243 10.69 -10.74 14.53
N PHE A 244 11.91 -10.24 14.46
CA PHE A 244 13.11 -10.98 14.82
C PHE A 244 14.24 -10.05 15.32
N ILE A 245 15.26 -10.64 15.89
CA ILE A 245 16.44 -9.89 16.33
C ILE A 245 17.54 -9.97 15.28
N PHE A 246 18.03 -8.80 14.85
CA PHE A 246 19.16 -8.65 13.95
C PHE A 246 20.24 -7.77 14.61
N ARG A 247 21.44 -8.29 14.83
CA ARG A 247 22.53 -7.58 15.53
C ARG A 247 22.06 -6.91 16.85
N ASN A 248 21.33 -7.64 17.68
CA ASN A 248 20.75 -7.16 18.94
C ASN A 248 19.74 -6.00 18.78
N LYS A 249 19.20 -5.79 17.59
CA LYS A 249 18.15 -4.81 17.31
C LYS A 249 16.88 -5.49 16.82
N ASN A 250 15.73 -4.94 17.17
CA ASN A 250 14.47 -5.41 16.64
C ASN A 250 14.42 -5.13 15.13
N ALA A 251 14.13 -6.16 14.36
CA ALA A 251 13.94 -6.07 12.92
C ALA A 251 12.61 -6.68 12.52
N LYS A 252 11.99 -6.11 11.50
CA LYS A 252 10.69 -6.54 10.99
C LYS A 252 10.71 -6.60 9.48
N VAL A 253 10.01 -7.58 8.95
CA VAL A 253 9.72 -7.70 7.51
C VAL A 253 8.24 -8.01 7.35
N VAL A 254 7.55 -7.27 6.50
CA VAL A 254 6.19 -7.58 6.07
C VAL A 254 6.23 -7.95 4.59
N ILE A 255 5.59 -9.06 4.25
CA ILE A 255 5.58 -9.59 2.90
C ILE A 255 4.23 -9.31 2.22
N PRO A 256 4.23 -8.96 0.93
CA PRO A 256 3.00 -8.83 0.15
C PRO A 256 2.38 -10.21 -0.10
N LYS A 257 1.09 -10.25 -0.44
CA LYS A 257 0.43 -11.50 -0.88
C LYS A 257 0.99 -11.98 -2.22
N ASN A 258 1.28 -11.07 -3.12
CA ASN A 258 1.93 -11.31 -4.40
C ASN A 258 3.17 -10.43 -4.52
N THR A 259 4.26 -10.97 -5.01
CA THR A 259 5.52 -10.23 -5.18
C THR A 259 5.57 -9.57 -6.55
N LYS A 260 5.83 -8.26 -6.59
CA LYS A 260 6.15 -7.55 -7.84
C LYS A 260 7.50 -8.01 -8.38
N PRO A 261 7.66 -8.21 -9.72
CA PRO A 261 8.94 -8.52 -10.34
C PRO A 261 10.04 -7.52 -9.94
N GLY A 262 11.26 -8.03 -9.79
CA GLY A 262 12.39 -7.25 -9.28
C GLY A 262 12.39 -7.06 -7.76
N ARG A 263 11.36 -7.55 -7.06
CA ARG A 263 11.28 -7.61 -5.58
C ARG A 263 11.57 -6.29 -4.89
N PRO A 264 10.84 -5.22 -5.26
CA PRO A 264 11.01 -3.90 -4.65
C PRO A 264 10.62 -3.92 -3.17
N TRP A 265 11.23 -3.03 -2.41
CA TRP A 265 10.99 -2.91 -0.98
C TRP A 265 11.13 -1.48 -0.48
N VAL A 266 10.42 -1.20 0.61
CA VAL A 266 10.46 0.07 1.34
C VAL A 266 11.19 -0.16 2.65
N TRP A 267 12.16 0.69 2.95
CA TRP A 267 12.83 0.73 4.24
C TRP A 267 12.24 1.86 5.08
N ARG A 268 11.36 1.47 5.99
CA ARG A 268 10.78 2.40 6.94
C ARG A 268 11.76 2.67 8.08
N ALA A 269 12.11 3.94 8.25
CA ALA A 269 13.00 4.38 9.31
C ALA A 269 12.18 4.94 10.47
N ARG A 270 12.28 4.32 11.67
CA ARG A 270 11.60 4.72 12.90
C ARG A 270 10.06 4.66 12.82
N PHE A 271 9.39 4.89 13.92
CA PHE A 271 7.92 4.96 14.04
C PHE A 271 7.16 3.83 13.32
N TRP A 272 7.58 2.58 13.59
CA TRP A 272 6.94 1.40 13.02
C TRP A 272 5.42 1.40 13.26
N GLY A 273 4.65 1.23 12.19
CA GLY A 273 3.20 1.12 12.25
C GLY A 273 2.44 2.42 12.50
N HIS A 274 3.14 3.57 12.63
CA HIS A 274 2.49 4.87 12.74
C HIS A 274 2.11 5.39 11.35
N GLU A 275 0.85 5.79 11.16
CA GLU A 275 0.32 6.30 9.87
C GLU A 275 0.73 5.43 8.65
N PRO A 276 0.33 4.12 8.64
CA PRO A 276 0.89 3.13 7.72
C PRO A 276 0.17 3.09 6.35
N GLN A 277 -0.55 4.13 5.95
CA GLN A 277 -1.38 4.15 4.74
C GLN A 277 -0.55 3.85 3.49
N THR A 278 0.62 4.47 3.37
CA THR A 278 1.55 4.27 2.25
C THR A 278 2.13 2.85 2.27
N ASP A 279 2.57 2.36 3.43
CA ASP A 279 3.07 1.00 3.59
C ASP A 279 2.06 -0.05 3.11
N ILE A 280 0.80 0.09 3.57
CA ILE A 280 -0.28 -0.83 3.21
C ILE A 280 -0.54 -0.79 1.70
N ALA A 281 -0.63 0.40 1.12
CA ALA A 281 -0.90 0.57 -0.30
C ALA A 281 0.23 0.00 -1.19
N LEU A 282 1.49 0.02 -0.72
CA LEU A 282 2.62 -0.58 -1.41
C LEU A 282 2.67 -2.11 -1.23
N LEU A 283 2.30 -2.63 -0.05
CA LEU A 283 2.11 -4.07 0.16
C LEU A 283 1.05 -4.66 -0.80
N GLU A 284 -0.06 -3.95 -1.00
CA GLU A 284 -1.10 -4.32 -1.99
C GLU A 284 -0.58 -4.36 -3.43
N ARG A 285 0.56 -3.72 -3.70
CA ARG A 285 1.22 -3.62 -5.01
C ARG A 285 2.51 -4.43 -5.11
N GLY A 286 2.71 -5.35 -4.17
CA GLY A 286 3.77 -6.34 -4.24
C GLY A 286 5.12 -5.91 -3.68
N PHE A 287 5.18 -4.76 -2.99
CA PHE A 287 6.37 -4.32 -2.26
C PHE A 287 6.47 -5.02 -0.91
N ARG A 288 7.69 -5.16 -0.39
CA ARG A 288 7.95 -5.52 1.00
C ARG A 288 8.19 -4.28 1.83
N ILE A 289 7.78 -4.32 3.10
CA ILE A 289 8.11 -3.27 4.07
C ILE A 289 9.10 -3.85 5.08
N VAL A 290 10.21 -3.17 5.28
CA VAL A 290 11.22 -3.61 6.23
C VAL A 290 11.56 -2.52 7.25
N TYR A 291 11.98 -2.95 8.42
CA TYR A 291 12.38 -2.10 9.54
C TYR A 291 13.54 -2.72 10.28
N CYS A 292 14.49 -1.91 10.70
CA CYS A 292 15.54 -2.32 11.64
C CYS A 292 15.77 -1.17 12.62
N ASP A 293 15.62 -1.47 13.90
CA ASP A 293 15.61 -0.46 14.95
C ASP A 293 17.02 0.09 15.24
N VAL A 294 17.21 1.35 14.85
CA VAL A 294 18.39 2.14 15.23
C VAL A 294 17.93 3.50 15.79
N ALA A 295 16.72 3.50 16.38
CA ALA A 295 15.94 4.69 16.67
C ALA A 295 16.67 5.73 17.52
N GLU A 296 17.51 5.33 18.45
CA GLU A 296 18.19 6.24 19.38
C GLU A 296 19.63 6.60 18.97
N LEU A 297 20.04 6.26 17.73
CA LEU A 297 21.39 6.50 17.24
C LEU A 297 21.52 7.65 16.25
N PHE A 298 20.46 8.42 15.96
CA PHE A 298 20.41 9.58 15.05
C PHE A 298 21.17 9.39 13.72
N GLY A 299 21.18 8.17 13.19
CA GLY A 299 21.93 7.84 11.98
C GLY A 299 23.45 8.04 12.12
N ASN A 300 24.02 7.87 13.30
CA ASN A 300 25.47 7.89 13.55
C ASN A 300 26.18 6.72 12.84
N LYS A 301 27.49 6.59 13.03
CA LYS A 301 28.29 5.52 12.39
C LYS A 301 27.82 4.12 12.76
N GLU A 302 27.39 3.92 13.99
CA GLU A 302 26.85 2.63 14.47
C GLU A 302 25.54 2.28 13.78
N ALA A 303 24.59 3.22 13.73
CA ALA A 303 23.33 3.05 13.00
C ALA A 303 23.57 2.67 11.53
N LEU A 304 24.47 3.41 10.86
CA LEU A 304 24.80 3.14 9.46
C LEU A 304 25.49 1.77 9.28
N SER A 305 26.30 1.32 10.23
CA SER A 305 26.92 -0.01 10.20
C SER A 305 25.88 -1.13 10.35
N ILE A 306 24.96 -1.01 11.31
CA ILE A 306 23.88 -1.99 11.53
C ILE A 306 22.99 -2.08 10.28
N TRP A 307 22.60 -0.93 9.74
CA TRP A 307 21.79 -0.87 8.53
C TRP A 307 22.53 -1.41 7.30
N ASN A 308 23.84 -1.18 7.18
CA ASN A 308 24.63 -1.76 6.08
C ASN A 308 24.63 -3.28 6.10
N ASP A 309 24.72 -3.89 7.28
CA ASP A 309 24.68 -5.35 7.39
C ASP A 309 23.26 -5.88 7.15
N PHE A 310 22.24 -5.15 7.62
CA PHE A 310 20.84 -5.51 7.34
C PHE A 310 20.52 -5.40 5.84
N TYR A 311 20.97 -4.34 5.16
CA TYR A 311 20.87 -4.22 3.71
C TYR A 311 21.53 -5.41 2.99
N LYS A 312 22.75 -5.78 3.38
CA LYS A 312 23.46 -6.93 2.78
C LYS A 312 22.70 -8.24 3.02
N PHE A 313 22.11 -8.42 4.19
CA PHE A 313 21.26 -9.58 4.47
C PHE A 313 20.07 -9.59 3.52
N LEU A 314 19.30 -8.52 3.42
CA LEU A 314 18.09 -8.45 2.58
C LEU A 314 18.39 -8.67 1.10
N THR A 315 19.45 -8.05 0.56
CA THR A 315 19.80 -8.17 -0.86
C THR A 315 20.42 -9.52 -1.20
N ARG A 316 21.20 -10.13 -0.30
CA ARG A 316 21.67 -11.51 -0.46
C ARG A 316 20.52 -12.50 -0.52
N GLU A 317 19.45 -12.26 0.24
CA GLU A 317 18.24 -13.09 0.23
C GLU A 317 17.29 -12.70 -0.93
N GLY A 318 17.74 -11.89 -1.85
CA GLY A 318 17.14 -11.66 -3.17
C GLY A 318 16.25 -10.44 -3.30
N LEU A 319 16.20 -9.52 -2.34
CA LEU A 319 15.51 -8.24 -2.56
C LEU A 319 16.29 -7.35 -3.55
N SER A 320 15.61 -6.40 -4.16
CA SER A 320 16.23 -5.42 -5.04
C SER A 320 17.45 -4.77 -4.41
N GLU A 321 18.51 -4.51 -5.19
CA GLU A 321 19.70 -3.79 -4.73
C GLU A 321 19.41 -2.32 -4.37
N LYS A 322 18.28 -1.80 -4.81
CA LYS A 322 17.84 -0.44 -4.48
C LYS A 322 16.55 -0.46 -3.69
N SER A 323 16.49 0.35 -2.65
CA SER A 323 15.31 0.50 -1.79
C SER A 323 14.64 1.84 -1.97
N VAL A 324 13.35 1.88 -1.70
CA VAL A 324 12.66 3.13 -1.36
C VAL A 324 12.90 3.39 0.13
N MET A 325 13.32 4.61 0.48
CA MET A 325 13.47 4.99 1.88
C MET A 325 12.25 5.79 2.33
N GLU A 326 11.68 5.41 3.46
CA GLU A 326 10.58 6.14 4.10
C GLU A 326 10.99 6.64 5.48
N GLY A 327 10.80 7.92 5.74
CA GLY A 327 11.16 8.52 7.03
C GLY A 327 10.24 9.64 7.46
N MET A 328 9.54 9.43 8.57
CA MET A 328 8.70 10.45 9.20
C MET A 328 9.47 11.18 10.30
N SER A 329 9.26 12.48 10.46
CA SER A 329 9.84 13.29 11.55
C SER A 329 11.34 13.03 11.71
N ARG A 330 11.79 12.60 12.89
CA ARG A 330 13.18 12.23 13.16
C ARG A 330 13.72 11.14 12.21
N GLY A 331 12.85 10.34 11.59
CA GLY A 331 13.22 9.37 10.56
C GLY A 331 13.95 10.00 9.37
N GLY A 332 13.70 11.28 9.07
CA GLY A 332 14.38 12.03 8.03
C GLY A 332 15.89 12.04 8.16
N ILE A 333 16.43 12.22 9.39
CA ILE A 333 17.88 12.20 9.63
C ILE A 333 18.48 10.86 9.19
N TYR A 334 17.84 9.74 9.54
CA TYR A 334 18.36 8.39 9.29
C TYR A 334 18.40 8.08 7.79
N ILE A 335 17.29 8.29 7.09
CA ILE A 335 17.19 7.96 5.66
C ILE A 335 18.15 8.82 4.82
N TYR A 336 18.29 10.11 5.11
CA TYR A 336 19.18 10.99 4.35
C TYR A 336 20.65 10.77 4.66
N ARG A 337 21.01 10.44 5.90
CA ARG A 337 22.38 10.05 6.23
C ARG A 337 22.77 8.72 5.58
N TRP A 338 21.85 7.76 5.54
CA TRP A 338 22.03 6.52 4.79
C TRP A 338 22.18 6.79 3.30
N ALA A 339 21.26 7.53 2.70
CA ALA A 339 21.27 7.87 1.28
C ALA A 339 22.53 8.64 0.85
N ALA A 340 23.00 9.55 1.68
CA ALA A 340 24.27 10.23 1.44
C ALA A 340 25.49 9.30 1.54
N SER A 341 25.43 8.25 2.37
CA SER A 341 26.51 7.28 2.54
C SER A 341 26.52 6.21 1.45
N TYR A 342 25.33 5.81 0.97
CA TYR A 342 25.15 4.73 0.00
C TYR A 342 24.21 5.12 -1.15
N PRO A 343 24.53 6.16 -1.93
CA PRO A 343 23.60 6.74 -2.90
C PRO A 343 23.15 5.78 -4.01
N LYS A 344 23.97 4.80 -4.37
CA LYS A 344 23.64 3.81 -5.41
C LYS A 344 22.59 2.78 -4.97
N ARG A 345 22.25 2.74 -3.68
CA ARG A 345 21.28 1.79 -3.08
C ARG A 345 19.88 2.35 -2.96
N ILE A 346 19.63 3.53 -3.50
CA ILE A 346 18.38 4.27 -3.37
C ILE A 346 17.64 4.28 -4.69
N THR A 347 16.35 3.92 -4.67
CA THR A 347 15.41 4.12 -5.77
C THR A 347 14.73 5.47 -5.66
N ALA A 348 14.14 5.76 -4.50
CA ALA A 348 13.44 7.00 -4.19
C ALA A 348 13.45 7.26 -2.68
N ILE A 349 13.16 8.49 -2.29
CA ILE A 349 12.94 8.86 -0.88
C ILE A 349 11.56 9.48 -0.73
N TYR A 350 10.77 8.96 0.20
CA TYR A 350 9.60 9.60 0.77
C TYR A 350 9.91 10.04 2.19
N ALA A 351 9.78 11.32 2.48
CA ALA A 351 10.01 11.88 3.80
C ALA A 351 8.81 12.74 4.24
N ASP A 352 8.34 12.52 5.47
CA ASP A 352 7.16 13.19 6.01
C ASP A 352 7.52 14.06 7.20
N ALA A 353 7.27 15.36 7.12
CA ALA A 353 7.66 16.36 8.11
C ALA A 353 9.09 16.11 8.65
N PRO A 354 10.10 15.88 7.75
CA PRO A 354 11.38 15.32 8.15
C PRO A 354 12.23 16.30 8.94
N VAL A 355 12.88 15.82 9.99
CA VAL A 355 13.98 16.52 10.64
C VAL A 355 15.22 16.48 9.74
N LEU A 356 15.68 17.66 9.30
CA LEU A 356 16.79 17.79 8.38
C LEU A 356 17.93 18.64 8.96
N ASP A 357 17.71 19.32 10.08
CA ASP A 357 18.71 19.99 10.90
C ASP A 357 18.48 19.70 12.39
N VAL A 358 19.44 18.99 13.02
CA VAL A 358 19.37 18.69 14.45
C VAL A 358 19.43 19.94 15.33
N LYS A 359 19.91 21.07 14.82
CA LYS A 359 19.93 22.34 15.54
C LYS A 359 18.53 22.97 15.64
N SER A 360 17.71 22.81 14.59
CA SER A 360 16.28 23.15 14.66
C SER A 360 15.59 22.20 15.63
N TRP A 361 15.51 20.91 15.26
CA TRP A 361 14.98 19.88 16.16
C TRP A 361 15.97 18.69 16.23
N PRO A 362 16.34 18.25 17.43
CA PRO A 362 15.84 18.56 18.76
C PRO A 362 16.45 19.80 19.44
N GLY A 363 17.38 20.49 18.80
CA GLY A 363 18.20 21.54 19.43
C GLY A 363 17.44 22.79 19.88
N GLY A 364 16.29 23.11 19.26
CA GLY A 364 15.49 24.29 19.60
C GLY A 364 16.24 25.62 19.40
N LYS A 365 17.15 25.67 18.40
CA LYS A 365 18.00 26.83 18.13
C LYS A 365 17.45 27.74 17.04
N GLY A 366 16.15 27.67 16.81
CA GLY A 366 15.43 28.47 15.81
C GLY A 366 13.97 28.66 16.25
N LYS A 367 13.03 28.43 15.32
CA LYS A 367 11.58 28.51 15.55
C LYS A 367 11.02 27.24 16.22
N SER A 368 11.70 26.11 16.05
CA SER A 368 11.30 24.85 16.68
C SER A 368 11.31 24.97 18.21
N LYS A 369 10.30 24.39 18.86
CA LYS A 369 10.27 24.25 20.33
C LYS A 369 11.42 23.38 20.87
N GLY A 370 12.02 22.54 20.00
CA GLY A 370 13.05 21.60 20.37
C GLY A 370 12.61 20.52 21.35
N SER A 371 13.57 19.73 21.81
CA SER A 371 13.41 18.69 22.83
C SER A 371 14.73 18.55 23.61
N PRO A 372 14.83 19.16 24.81
CA PRO A 372 16.08 19.15 25.57
C PRO A 372 16.59 17.74 25.93
N SER A 373 15.69 16.79 26.23
CA SER A 373 16.10 15.39 26.48
C SER A 373 16.67 14.75 25.24
N THR A 374 15.97 14.89 24.10
CA THR A 374 16.41 14.33 22.82
C THR A 374 17.69 15.01 22.30
N TRP A 375 17.89 16.29 22.59
CA TRP A 375 19.15 16.99 22.29
C TRP A 375 20.33 16.41 23.09
N LYS A 376 20.09 16.09 24.36
CA LYS A 376 21.08 15.41 25.20
C LYS A 376 21.42 14.02 24.66
N ASP A 377 20.41 13.26 24.23
CA ASP A 377 20.62 11.94 23.60
C ASP A 377 21.47 12.07 22.34
N PHE A 378 21.18 13.02 21.48
CA PHE A 378 21.98 13.33 20.29
C PHE A 378 23.43 13.63 20.65
N MET A 379 23.67 14.44 21.70
CA MET A 379 25.03 14.75 22.16
C MET A 379 25.78 13.49 22.62
N VAL A 380 25.10 12.59 23.33
CA VAL A 380 25.66 11.31 23.79
C VAL A 380 26.02 10.42 22.60
N ASP A 381 25.09 10.25 21.65
CA ASP A 381 25.25 9.39 20.47
C ASP A 381 26.40 9.82 19.56
N PHE A 382 26.69 11.11 19.51
CA PHE A 382 27.78 11.68 18.74
C PHE A 382 29.02 12.01 19.58
N ASN A 383 29.01 11.62 20.88
CA ASN A 383 30.11 11.86 21.83
C ASN A 383 30.48 13.34 21.97
N TYR A 384 29.51 14.26 21.88
CA TYR A 384 29.72 15.67 22.16
C TYR A 384 29.69 15.95 23.65
N LYS A 385 30.81 16.48 24.20
CA LYS A 385 30.92 16.82 25.62
C LYS A 385 30.35 18.19 25.96
N THR A 386 30.17 19.06 24.96
CA THR A 386 29.62 20.41 25.15
C THR A 386 28.65 20.74 24.03
N GLU A 387 27.67 21.57 24.35
CA GLU A 387 26.69 22.06 23.36
C GLU A 387 27.37 22.83 22.21
N GLU A 388 28.38 23.64 22.52
CA GLU A 388 29.14 24.36 21.51
C GLU A 388 29.73 23.43 20.44
N LYS A 389 30.24 22.26 20.84
CA LYS A 389 30.74 21.25 19.89
C LYS A 389 29.60 20.62 19.11
N ALA A 390 28.47 20.33 19.73
CA ALA A 390 27.29 19.77 19.08
C ALA A 390 26.73 20.75 18.02
N MET A 391 26.75 22.05 18.29
CA MET A 391 26.33 23.10 17.35
C MET A 391 27.18 23.17 16.08
N LYS A 392 28.41 22.65 16.11
CA LYS A 392 29.31 22.56 14.94
C LYS A 392 29.06 21.33 14.08
N PHE A 393 28.05 20.50 14.41
CA PHE A 393 27.71 19.32 13.61
C PHE A 393 27.40 19.68 12.15
N LYS A 394 28.05 18.96 11.22
CA LYS A 394 27.96 19.14 9.75
C LYS A 394 27.41 17.91 9.04
N GLY A 395 26.76 17.02 9.77
CA GLY A 395 26.18 15.80 9.23
C GLY A 395 24.66 15.86 9.05
N ASN A 396 24.06 17.05 9.11
CA ASN A 396 22.64 17.22 8.87
C ASN A 396 22.29 16.92 7.40
N PRO A 397 21.11 16.40 7.08
CA PRO A 397 20.65 16.29 5.69
C PRO A 397 20.81 17.60 4.90
N ILE A 398 20.53 18.77 5.47
CA ILE A 398 20.73 20.08 4.82
C ILE A 398 22.21 20.39 4.51
N ASP A 399 23.15 19.88 5.29
CA ASP A 399 24.58 20.01 5.04
C ASP A 399 25.04 19.07 3.90
N LEU A 400 24.35 17.93 3.75
CA LEU A 400 24.63 16.88 2.78
C LEU A 400 23.85 17.06 1.46
N SER A 401 23.00 18.07 1.35
CA SER A 401 22.06 18.31 0.23
C SER A 401 22.72 18.26 -1.15
N LYS A 402 23.92 18.84 -1.33
CA LYS A 402 24.65 18.78 -2.60
C LYS A 402 25.08 17.37 -3.00
N LYS A 403 25.49 16.55 -2.02
CA LYS A 403 25.86 15.15 -2.26
C LYS A 403 24.61 14.32 -2.59
N ILE A 404 23.51 14.57 -1.89
CA ILE A 404 22.21 13.92 -2.09
C ILE A 404 21.65 14.26 -3.49
N ALA A 405 21.65 15.54 -3.86
CA ALA A 405 21.19 16.00 -5.17
C ALA A 405 21.94 15.34 -6.34
N ARG A 406 23.27 15.24 -6.24
CA ARG A 406 24.12 14.62 -7.28
C ARG A 406 23.88 13.14 -7.48
N ALA A 407 23.24 12.46 -6.52
CA ALA A 407 22.93 11.04 -6.62
C ALA A 407 21.80 10.73 -7.59
N GLY A 408 20.93 11.72 -7.92
CA GLY A 408 19.95 11.66 -8.99
C GLY A 408 18.65 10.90 -8.67
N TYR A 409 18.49 10.30 -7.50
CA TYR A 409 17.21 9.68 -7.12
C TYR A 409 16.14 10.73 -6.81
N PRO A 410 14.86 10.48 -7.16
CA PRO A 410 13.77 11.38 -6.85
C PRO A 410 13.43 11.39 -5.36
N MET A 411 12.99 12.54 -4.87
CA MET A 411 12.59 12.77 -3.48
C MET A 411 11.20 13.39 -3.43
N LEU A 412 10.37 12.93 -2.49
CA LEU A 412 9.07 13.51 -2.17
C LEU A 412 9.04 13.85 -0.69
N HIS A 413 8.72 15.09 -0.36
CA HIS A 413 8.36 15.48 1.00
C HIS A 413 6.87 15.75 1.12
N VAL A 414 6.28 15.37 2.25
CA VAL A 414 4.94 15.78 2.67
C VAL A 414 5.09 16.58 3.95
N VAL A 415 4.54 17.79 4.02
CA VAL A 415 4.75 18.69 5.15
C VAL A 415 3.47 19.41 5.55
N GLY A 416 3.29 19.63 6.84
CA GLY A 416 2.26 20.52 7.35
C GLY A 416 2.78 21.97 7.44
N ASP A 417 2.06 22.93 6.87
CA ASP A 417 2.53 24.32 6.80
C ASP A 417 2.54 25.04 8.14
N ALA A 418 1.76 24.54 9.11
CA ALA A 418 1.69 25.04 10.48
C ALA A 418 2.55 24.23 11.48
N ASP A 419 3.52 23.43 10.98
CA ASP A 419 4.39 22.62 11.83
C ASP A 419 5.32 23.49 12.68
N ASP A 420 5.07 23.50 14.00
CA ASP A 420 5.87 24.21 15.00
C ASP A 420 6.86 23.30 15.76
N ILE A 421 6.83 21.99 15.48
CA ILE A 421 7.76 21.01 16.03
C ILE A 421 8.99 20.90 15.11
N VAL A 422 8.75 20.67 13.81
CA VAL A 422 9.78 20.60 12.77
C VAL A 422 9.46 21.64 11.69
N PRO A 423 9.71 22.94 11.96
CA PRO A 423 9.30 24.03 11.08
C PRO A 423 9.80 23.84 9.65
N VAL A 424 8.88 23.94 8.69
CA VAL A 424 9.18 23.77 7.25
C VAL A 424 10.30 24.73 6.82
N SER A 425 10.26 25.97 7.31
CA SER A 425 11.26 27.01 6.99
C SER A 425 12.68 26.68 7.43
N GLU A 426 12.87 25.81 8.43
CA GLU A 426 14.17 25.42 8.98
C GLU A 426 14.65 24.05 8.47
N ASN A 427 13.75 23.26 7.90
CA ASN A 427 14.00 21.91 7.45
C ASN A 427 13.74 21.75 5.95
N THR A 428 12.51 21.37 5.55
CA THR A 428 12.19 21.04 4.15
C THR A 428 12.46 22.19 3.19
N ALA A 429 12.07 23.43 3.49
CA ALA A 429 12.24 24.55 2.57
C ALA A 429 13.73 24.86 2.28
N LEU A 430 14.59 24.84 3.33
CA LEU A 430 16.03 25.03 3.15
C LEU A 430 16.67 23.85 2.38
N PHE A 431 16.23 22.64 2.68
CA PHE A 431 16.73 21.45 1.99
C PHE A 431 16.32 21.45 0.52
N GLU A 432 15.05 21.71 0.22
CA GLU A 432 14.51 21.81 -1.13
C GLU A 432 15.28 22.85 -1.97
N GLN A 433 15.45 24.07 -1.44
CA GLN A 433 16.22 25.11 -2.10
C GLN A 433 17.63 24.65 -2.45
N LYS A 434 18.34 24.05 -1.48
CA LYS A 434 19.72 23.57 -1.68
C LYS A 434 19.80 22.41 -2.68
N VAL A 435 18.84 21.48 -2.64
CA VAL A 435 18.77 20.35 -3.57
C VAL A 435 18.50 20.84 -4.98
N LYS A 436 17.49 21.71 -5.18
CA LYS A 436 17.17 22.30 -6.49
C LYS A 436 18.34 23.10 -7.07
N ASN A 437 19.00 23.93 -6.26
CA ASN A 437 20.18 24.68 -6.66
C ASN A 437 21.38 23.80 -7.07
N ALA A 438 21.39 22.55 -6.58
CA ALA A 438 22.40 21.55 -6.94
C ALA A 438 21.95 20.61 -8.08
N GLY A 439 20.82 20.88 -8.74
CA GLY A 439 20.27 20.10 -9.85
C GLY A 439 19.57 18.80 -9.44
N GLY A 440 19.21 18.64 -8.16
CA GLY A 440 18.49 17.45 -7.67
C GLY A 440 16.99 17.51 -7.90
N ASN A 441 16.34 16.35 -7.87
CA ASN A 441 14.90 16.18 -8.08
C ASN A 441 14.20 16.02 -6.73
N ILE A 442 13.43 17.03 -6.32
CA ILE A 442 12.61 17.03 -5.12
C ILE A 442 11.25 17.68 -5.39
N GLN A 443 10.19 17.00 -4.91
CA GLN A 443 8.82 17.49 -4.89
C GLN A 443 8.38 17.66 -3.44
N VAL A 444 7.51 18.64 -3.18
CA VAL A 444 6.93 18.85 -1.84
C VAL A 444 5.42 18.96 -1.96
N ILE A 445 4.72 18.15 -1.17
CA ILE A 445 3.27 18.26 -0.97
C ILE A 445 3.06 19.02 0.34
N HIS A 446 2.41 20.17 0.24
CA HIS A 446 2.04 20.99 1.38
C HIS A 446 0.65 20.64 1.88
N LYS A 447 0.47 20.56 3.20
CA LYS A 447 -0.82 20.40 3.89
C LYS A 447 -1.17 21.74 4.58
N PRO A 448 -1.97 22.62 3.94
CA PRO A 448 -2.29 23.94 4.50
C PRO A 448 -2.97 23.84 5.86
N GLY A 449 -2.48 24.61 6.84
CA GLY A 449 -3.04 24.67 8.19
C GLY A 449 -2.80 23.44 9.06
N ILE A 450 -2.14 22.41 8.55
CA ILE A 450 -1.79 21.21 9.33
C ILE A 450 -0.45 21.43 10.05
N GLY A 451 -0.37 20.98 11.30
CA GLY A 451 0.86 20.97 12.10
C GLY A 451 1.76 19.76 11.80
N HIS A 452 2.51 19.32 12.82
CA HIS A 452 3.39 18.16 12.72
C HIS A 452 2.63 16.84 12.50
N HIS A 453 1.41 16.76 12.98
CA HIS A 453 0.51 15.62 12.84
C HIS A 453 -0.83 16.05 12.20
N PRO A 454 -1.52 15.12 11.51
CA PRO A 454 -1.12 13.76 11.20
C PRO A 454 -0.03 13.71 10.10
N HIS A 455 0.82 12.68 10.15
CA HIS A 455 1.73 12.34 9.06
C HIS A 455 0.98 11.69 7.88
N SER A 456 1.69 11.47 6.77
CA SER A 456 1.16 10.86 5.54
C SER A 456 0.01 11.68 4.93
N LEU A 457 -0.73 11.05 4.04
CA LEU A 457 -1.99 11.54 3.48
C LEU A 457 -3.09 10.53 3.81
N PRO A 458 -4.33 10.97 4.10
CA PRO A 458 -5.45 10.05 4.29
C PRO A 458 -5.65 9.12 3.09
N ASN A 459 -5.57 9.66 1.87
CA ASN A 459 -5.39 8.92 0.63
C ASN A 459 -3.91 8.94 0.23
N PRO A 460 -3.17 7.82 0.36
CA PRO A 460 -1.73 7.79 0.06
C PRO A 460 -1.41 7.73 -1.44
N GLN A 461 -2.40 7.77 -2.33
CA GLN A 461 -2.19 7.56 -3.77
C GLN A 461 -1.14 8.49 -4.39
N PRO A 462 -1.06 9.80 -4.07
CA PRO A 462 0.00 10.66 -4.61
C PRO A 462 1.41 10.19 -4.25
N ILE A 463 1.61 9.68 -3.03
CA ILE A 463 2.90 9.13 -2.57
C ILE A 463 3.19 7.81 -3.28
N VAL A 464 2.18 6.96 -3.42
CA VAL A 464 2.27 5.67 -4.13
C VAL A 464 2.64 5.88 -5.60
N ASP A 465 1.99 6.81 -6.30
CA ASP A 465 2.27 7.12 -7.71
C ASP A 465 3.70 7.62 -7.90
N PHE A 466 4.18 8.47 -7.00
CA PHE A 466 5.58 8.92 -6.98
C PHE A 466 6.54 7.72 -6.87
N ILE A 467 6.29 6.80 -5.92
CA ILE A 467 7.14 5.63 -5.70
C ILE A 467 7.09 4.66 -6.88
N LEU A 468 5.89 4.37 -7.40
CA LEU A 468 5.71 3.48 -8.56
C LEU A 468 6.41 4.02 -9.81
N THR A 469 6.40 5.34 -10.01
CA THR A 469 7.10 5.99 -11.12
C THR A 469 8.62 5.83 -11.00
N ALA A 470 9.16 5.82 -9.79
CA ALA A 470 10.60 5.66 -9.55
C ALA A 470 11.10 4.20 -9.66
N VAL A 471 10.22 3.22 -9.51
CA VAL A 471 10.54 1.77 -9.51
C VAL A 471 10.36 1.12 -10.90
N LYS A 472 10.27 1.90 -11.93
CA LYS A 472 10.17 1.40 -13.32
C LYS A 472 11.45 0.73 -13.80
#